data_85b0f794e83ebd5a620ea7d70f284d40
#
_entry.id   85b0f794e83ebd5a620ea7d70f284d40
#
_cell.length_a   1.000
_cell.length_b   1.000
_cell.length_c   1.000
_cell.angle_alpha   90.00
_cell.angle_beta   90.00
_cell.angle_gamma   90.00
#
_symmetry.space_group_name_H-M   'P 1'
#
loop_
_entity.id
_entity.type
_entity.pdbx_description
1 polymer ?
#
loop_
_entity_poly.entity_id
_entity_poly.type
_entity_poly.pdbx_seq_one_letter_code
_entity_poly.pdbx_strand_id
1 'polypeptide(L)'
;MKVKIISLIIALGLCLGSMAQSPSATIKEEIMSLDTYDFSKPNPVPILTDNAKIFPYFKYEGYENIAKKKNWKVVTLENDFIKVFVLPEIGGKVWGAIEKSTGEEFLYKNEVIKFRNISMRGPWTSGGIEFNFGIIGHHPSTATPVDYVVKTNDDGSVSCVVGSADLPSNTDWRVEIRLEKDKAYFETNASWYNGSPIDQSYYNWMTAAAVVSDDLEFIYPGNQFLEHGGAAKPWPIDAEGRDLSLYKNNNFDKDISEHVVGDYKDYFGGYYHNRNFGFGHWAPYEEMPGQKLWLWSMARSGAIWEDLLTDTDGQYMEFQAGRLLNQYSPGETNPISQANFEPYVMDRWKEIWFP
;
A
#
# COMPACT_ATOMS: atom_id res chain seq x y z
N MET A 1 59.68 65.23 16.15
CA MET A 1 58.52 64.53 16.71
C MET A 1 57.71 63.93 15.56
N LYS A 2 57.76 62.62 15.37
CA LYS A 2 56.96 61.93 14.34
C LYS A 2 55.78 61.26 15.05
N VAL A 3 54.56 61.72 14.76
CA VAL A 3 53.32 61.14 15.28
C VAL A 3 52.96 59.93 14.37
N LYS A 4 52.90 58.71 14.93
CA LYS A 4 52.42 57.55 14.29
C LYS A 4 50.90 57.44 14.46
N ILE A 5 50.14 57.54 13.38
CA ILE A 5 48.71 57.28 13.35
C ILE A 5 48.55 55.73 13.22
N ILE A 6 47.91 55.12 14.22
CA ILE A 6 47.52 53.70 14.20
C ILE A 6 46.09 53.67 13.68
N SER A 7 45.91 53.14 12.49
CA SER A 7 44.58 52.87 11.92
C SER A 7 44.04 51.56 12.49
N LEU A 8 42.97 51.63 13.27
CA LEU A 8 42.22 50.50 13.78
C LEU A 8 41.21 50.04 12.71
N ILE A 9 41.47 48.91 12.07
CA ILE A 9 40.52 48.29 11.16
C ILE A 9 39.57 47.44 11.99
N ILE A 10 38.31 47.90 12.12
CA ILE A 10 37.22 47.08 12.70
C ILE A 10 36.69 46.18 11.59
N ALA A 11 37.01 44.91 11.68
CA ALA A 11 36.42 43.88 10.85
C ALA A 11 34.99 43.59 11.33
N LEU A 12 33.98 44.12 10.66
CA LEU A 12 32.59 43.77 10.90
C LEU A 12 32.36 42.37 10.28
N GLY A 13 32.40 41.34 11.14
CA GLY A 13 32.02 39.97 10.74
C GLY A 13 30.52 39.93 10.49
N LEU A 14 30.10 39.89 9.22
CA LEU A 14 28.76 39.53 8.83
C LEU A 14 28.57 38.02 9.11
N CYS A 15 27.98 37.72 10.28
CA CYS A 15 27.36 36.42 10.51
C CYS A 15 26.15 36.32 9.56
N LEU A 16 26.37 35.73 8.37
CA LEU A 16 25.28 35.18 7.56
C LEU A 16 24.69 34.02 8.37
N GLY A 17 23.71 34.31 9.20
CA GLY A 17 22.87 33.30 9.80
C GLY A 17 22.18 32.55 8.64
N SER A 18 22.60 31.33 8.42
CA SER A 18 21.84 30.40 7.59
C SER A 18 20.46 30.28 8.25
N MET A 19 19.47 30.97 7.72
CA MET A 19 18.08 30.73 8.13
C MET A 19 17.78 29.29 7.67
N ALA A 20 17.79 28.37 8.58
CA ALA A 20 17.25 27.04 8.35
C ALA A 20 15.80 27.23 7.88
N GLN A 21 15.51 26.85 6.66
CA GLN A 21 14.17 26.88 6.14
C GLN A 21 13.29 26.02 7.04
N SER A 22 12.19 26.57 7.55
CA SER A 22 11.27 25.78 8.37
C SER A 22 10.77 24.58 7.59
N PRO A 23 10.71 23.39 8.19
CA PRO A 23 10.17 22.21 7.52
C PRO A 23 8.81 22.51 6.91
N SER A 24 8.59 22.08 5.69
CA SER A 24 7.33 22.27 4.97
C SER A 24 6.92 21.00 4.26
N ALA A 25 5.62 20.72 4.25
CA ALA A 25 5.04 19.74 3.35
C ALA A 25 4.30 20.44 2.21
N THR A 26 4.33 19.86 1.04
CA THR A 26 3.64 20.36 -0.15
C THR A 26 2.77 19.29 -0.76
N ILE A 27 1.66 19.70 -1.39
CA ILE A 27 0.79 18.85 -2.14
C ILE A 27 0.52 19.46 -3.51
N LYS A 28 0.59 18.66 -4.56
CA LYS A 28 0.41 19.11 -5.94
C LYS A 28 -0.37 18.08 -6.74
N GLU A 29 -1.20 18.57 -7.64
CA GLU A 29 -1.80 17.78 -8.69
C GLU A 29 -0.96 17.93 -9.96
N GLU A 30 -0.51 16.82 -10.50
CA GLU A 30 0.39 16.75 -11.65
C GLU A 30 -0.11 15.71 -12.65
N ILE A 31 0.49 15.70 -13.83
CA ILE A 31 0.23 14.67 -14.85
C ILE A 31 1.46 13.75 -14.93
N MET A 32 1.23 12.47 -14.78
CA MET A 32 2.23 11.42 -14.98
C MET A 32 1.89 10.63 -16.25
N SER A 33 2.83 10.54 -17.17
CA SER A 33 2.66 9.76 -18.39
C SER A 33 3.25 8.36 -18.20
N LEU A 34 2.39 7.34 -18.15
CA LEU A 34 2.77 5.96 -17.95
C LEU A 34 2.37 5.08 -19.11
N ASP A 35 3.17 4.06 -19.39
CA ASP A 35 2.78 2.99 -20.29
C ASP A 35 1.58 2.24 -19.70
N THR A 36 0.50 2.17 -20.46
CA THR A 36 -0.78 1.66 -19.98
C THR A 36 -1.30 0.59 -20.92
N TYR A 37 -1.62 -0.56 -20.34
CA TYR A 37 -2.31 -1.66 -20.99
C TYR A 37 -3.78 -1.63 -20.55
N ASP A 38 -4.58 -0.94 -21.33
CA ASP A 38 -5.99 -0.71 -21.00
C ASP A 38 -6.83 -2.00 -21.03
N PHE A 39 -7.99 -1.94 -20.41
CA PHE A 39 -9.03 -2.92 -20.66
C PHE A 39 -9.62 -2.74 -22.05
N SER A 40 -10.10 -3.84 -22.63
CA SER A 40 -11.10 -3.81 -23.69
C SER A 40 -12.38 -3.12 -23.16
N LYS A 41 -13.30 -2.80 -24.06
CA LYS A 41 -14.60 -2.25 -23.64
C LYS A 41 -15.29 -3.23 -22.67
N PRO A 42 -15.92 -2.72 -21.60
CA PRO A 42 -16.68 -3.59 -20.71
C PRO A 42 -17.83 -4.25 -21.45
N ASN A 43 -18.19 -5.46 -21.01
CA ASN A 43 -19.41 -6.10 -21.49
C ASN A 43 -20.62 -5.18 -21.16
N PRO A 44 -21.45 -4.80 -22.14
CA PRO A 44 -22.58 -3.93 -21.91
C PRO A 44 -23.69 -4.55 -21.04
N VAL A 45 -23.67 -5.88 -20.90
CA VAL A 45 -24.61 -6.59 -20.03
C VAL A 45 -23.96 -6.71 -18.65
N PRO A 46 -24.57 -6.18 -17.57
CA PRO A 46 -24.08 -6.38 -16.22
C PRO A 46 -24.00 -7.88 -15.90
N ILE A 47 -22.96 -8.28 -15.18
CA ILE A 47 -22.88 -9.65 -14.69
C ILE A 47 -23.92 -9.83 -13.60
N LEU A 48 -24.82 -10.76 -13.85
CA LEU A 48 -25.90 -11.01 -12.90
C LEU A 48 -25.63 -12.22 -12.00
N THR A 49 -24.70 -13.11 -12.32
CA THR A 49 -24.80 -14.45 -11.75
C THR A 49 -23.52 -15.18 -11.40
N ASP A 50 -22.44 -15.04 -12.14
CA ASP A 50 -21.31 -15.96 -11.96
C ASP A 50 -20.48 -15.67 -10.70
N ASN A 51 -20.44 -14.42 -10.29
CA ASN A 51 -19.76 -14.02 -9.08
C ASN A 51 -20.47 -12.82 -8.41
N ALA A 52 -21.26 -13.10 -7.39
CA ALA A 52 -21.97 -12.08 -6.63
C ALA A 52 -21.06 -11.01 -5.99
N LYS A 53 -19.78 -11.32 -5.81
CA LYS A 53 -18.80 -10.37 -5.24
C LYS A 53 -18.44 -9.22 -6.17
N ILE A 54 -18.72 -9.35 -7.46
CA ILE A 54 -18.43 -8.29 -8.46
C ILE A 54 -19.69 -7.59 -8.99
N PHE A 55 -20.88 -8.09 -8.66
CA PHE A 55 -22.12 -7.37 -8.96
C PHE A 55 -22.26 -6.11 -8.09
N PRO A 56 -22.66 -4.97 -8.64
CA PRO A 56 -23.19 -4.69 -9.98
C PRO A 56 -22.17 -4.17 -11.00
N TYR A 57 -20.92 -4.45 -10.81
CA TYR A 57 -19.87 -3.98 -11.72
C TYR A 57 -19.90 -4.70 -13.06
N PHE A 58 -19.44 -4.01 -14.11
CA PHE A 58 -19.31 -4.61 -15.43
C PHE A 58 -18.16 -5.59 -15.50
N LYS A 59 -18.29 -6.64 -16.28
CA LYS A 59 -17.23 -7.57 -16.62
C LYS A 59 -16.40 -7.00 -17.77
N TYR A 60 -15.08 -7.03 -17.57
CA TYR A 60 -14.11 -6.80 -18.63
C TYR A 60 -13.62 -8.15 -19.13
N GLU A 61 -13.91 -8.48 -20.38
CA GLU A 61 -13.61 -9.80 -20.94
C GLU A 61 -12.22 -9.90 -21.56
N GLY A 62 -11.52 -8.80 -21.66
CA GLY A 62 -10.17 -8.75 -22.19
C GLY A 62 -9.44 -7.48 -21.81
N TYR A 63 -8.17 -7.47 -22.15
CA TYR A 63 -7.27 -6.33 -21.96
C TYR A 63 -6.28 -6.25 -23.13
N GLU A 64 -5.75 -5.06 -23.33
CA GLU A 64 -4.76 -4.79 -24.37
C GLU A 64 -3.42 -5.44 -24.02
N ASN A 65 -2.71 -5.94 -25.03
CA ASN A 65 -1.36 -6.49 -24.90
C ASN A 65 -0.28 -5.56 -25.47
N ILE A 66 -0.67 -4.35 -25.85
CA ILE A 66 0.22 -3.32 -26.37
C ILE A 66 0.07 -2.07 -25.52
N ALA A 67 1.17 -1.66 -24.92
CA ALA A 67 1.20 -0.44 -24.11
C ALA A 67 0.98 0.81 -24.98
N LYS A 68 0.29 1.77 -24.41
CA LYS A 68 0.15 3.12 -24.95
C LYS A 68 0.48 4.12 -23.87
N LYS A 69 1.21 5.18 -24.20
CA LYS A 69 1.40 6.29 -23.25
C LYS A 69 0.05 6.93 -22.95
N LYS A 70 -0.30 6.95 -21.66
CA LYS A 70 -1.51 7.58 -21.15
C LYS A 70 -1.15 8.55 -20.03
N ASN A 71 -1.81 9.67 -20.02
CA ASN A 71 -1.63 10.69 -18.99
C ASN A 71 -2.60 10.39 -17.83
N TRP A 72 -2.05 10.26 -16.66
CA TRP A 72 -2.79 10.01 -15.42
C TRP A 72 -2.63 11.19 -14.47
N LYS A 73 -3.71 11.55 -13.80
CA LYS A 73 -3.62 12.52 -12.73
C LYS A 73 -2.97 11.87 -11.51
N VAL A 74 -1.92 12.50 -11.00
CA VAL A 74 -1.24 12.12 -9.77
C VAL A 74 -1.31 13.25 -8.76
N VAL A 75 -1.61 12.92 -7.52
CA VAL A 75 -1.45 13.81 -6.38
C VAL A 75 -0.14 13.46 -5.69
N THR A 76 0.78 14.41 -5.67
CA THR A 76 2.11 14.26 -5.06
C THR A 76 2.13 14.97 -3.72
N LEU A 77 2.38 14.23 -2.64
CA LEU A 77 2.66 14.77 -1.32
C LEU A 77 4.17 14.69 -1.09
N GLU A 78 4.79 15.78 -0.67
CA GLU A 78 6.26 15.84 -0.52
C GLU A 78 6.66 16.73 0.65
N ASN A 79 7.63 16.26 1.45
CA ASN A 79 8.36 17.03 2.44
C ASN A 79 9.88 16.89 2.22
N ASP A 80 10.68 17.24 3.22
CA ASP A 80 12.15 17.15 3.10
C ASP A 80 12.66 15.69 3.05
N PHE A 81 11.89 14.72 3.53
CA PHE A 81 12.30 13.33 3.74
C PHE A 81 11.75 12.36 2.70
N ILE A 82 10.45 12.45 2.41
CA ILE A 82 9.78 11.48 1.54
C ILE A 82 8.88 12.16 0.51
N LYS A 83 8.60 11.40 -0.54
CA LYS A 83 7.66 11.76 -1.60
C LYS A 83 6.68 10.62 -1.84
N VAL A 84 5.38 10.92 -1.82
CA VAL A 84 4.28 9.96 -1.91
C VAL A 84 3.42 10.31 -3.11
N PHE A 85 3.09 9.32 -3.94
CA PHE A 85 2.29 9.47 -5.14
C PHE A 85 0.93 8.80 -4.95
N VAL A 86 -0.15 9.52 -5.20
CA VAL A 86 -1.52 8.99 -5.13
C VAL A 86 -2.18 9.13 -6.50
N LEU A 87 -2.81 8.06 -7.00
CA LEU A 87 -3.53 8.05 -8.27
C LEU A 87 -5.05 7.95 -8.05
N PRO A 88 -5.78 9.08 -8.00
CA PRO A 88 -7.23 9.06 -7.79
C PRO A 88 -8.01 8.34 -8.90
N GLU A 89 -7.49 8.34 -10.12
CA GLU A 89 -8.12 7.67 -11.28
C GLU A 89 -7.96 6.15 -11.27
N ILE A 90 -7.12 5.61 -10.35
CA ILE A 90 -6.86 4.18 -10.18
C ILE A 90 -7.07 3.83 -8.70
N GLY A 91 -8.32 3.77 -8.26
CA GLY A 91 -8.71 3.34 -6.91
C GLY A 91 -8.26 4.26 -5.78
N GLY A 92 -7.71 5.44 -6.07
CA GLY A 92 -7.11 6.29 -5.05
C GLY A 92 -5.86 5.68 -4.40
N LYS A 93 -5.23 4.69 -5.05
CA LYS A 93 -4.04 4.00 -4.53
C LYS A 93 -2.92 4.98 -4.21
N VAL A 94 -2.17 4.71 -3.15
CA VAL A 94 -0.80 5.19 -3.07
C VAL A 94 -0.02 4.41 -4.12
N TRP A 95 0.39 5.07 -5.20
CA TRP A 95 1.04 4.43 -6.33
C TRP A 95 2.49 4.04 -6.05
N GLY A 96 3.12 4.73 -5.11
CA GLY A 96 4.46 4.46 -4.62
C GLY A 96 4.93 5.54 -3.66
N ALA A 97 6.04 5.30 -2.99
CA ALA A 97 6.68 6.28 -2.12
C ALA A 97 8.21 6.11 -2.12
N ILE A 98 8.91 7.25 -2.07
CA ILE A 98 10.36 7.34 -2.18
C ILE A 98 10.93 8.03 -0.95
N GLU A 99 12.03 7.49 -0.40
CA GLU A 99 12.89 8.17 0.55
C GLU A 99 13.87 9.07 -0.21
N LYS A 100 13.92 10.36 0.12
CA LYS A 100 14.57 11.37 -0.73
C LYS A 100 16.09 11.42 -0.60
N SER A 101 16.66 11.00 0.54
CA SER A 101 18.11 11.08 0.73
C SER A 101 18.87 10.02 -0.07
N THR A 102 18.26 8.85 -0.26
CA THR A 102 18.80 7.74 -1.04
C THR A 102 18.20 7.67 -2.44
N GLY A 103 16.96 8.13 -2.62
CA GLY A 103 16.16 7.93 -3.83
C GLY A 103 15.51 6.56 -3.91
N GLU A 104 15.61 5.73 -2.86
CA GLU A 104 15.05 4.38 -2.81
C GLU A 104 13.53 4.39 -2.60
N GLU A 105 12.86 3.45 -3.23
CA GLU A 105 11.42 3.21 -3.06
C GLU A 105 11.20 2.33 -1.82
N PHE A 106 10.48 2.84 -0.82
CA PHE A 106 10.00 2.02 0.30
C PHE A 106 8.58 1.48 0.06
N LEU A 107 7.91 1.99 -0.99
CA LEU A 107 6.73 1.39 -1.59
C LEU A 107 6.97 1.26 -3.08
N TYR A 108 6.89 0.04 -3.59
CA TYR A 108 7.07 -0.28 -4.99
C TYR A 108 6.13 0.53 -5.89
N LYS A 109 6.71 1.33 -6.77
CA LYS A 109 6.02 2.16 -7.73
C LYS A 109 6.08 1.51 -9.12
N ASN A 110 5.02 0.81 -9.50
CA ASN A 110 4.97 0.17 -10.81
C ASN A 110 5.16 1.19 -11.94
N GLU A 111 6.07 0.94 -12.86
CA GLU A 111 6.36 1.82 -14.00
C GLU A 111 5.33 1.72 -15.13
N VAL A 112 4.49 0.67 -15.08
CA VAL A 112 3.43 0.44 -16.05
C VAL A 112 2.08 0.27 -15.36
N ILE A 113 1.00 0.63 -16.04
CA ILE A 113 -0.35 0.35 -15.59
C ILE A 113 -0.90 -0.81 -16.41
N LYS A 114 -1.10 -1.94 -15.76
CA LYS A 114 -1.72 -3.12 -16.35
C LYS A 114 -3.00 -3.44 -15.59
N PHE A 115 -4.12 -3.20 -16.26
CA PHE A 115 -5.41 -3.67 -15.75
C PHE A 115 -5.53 -5.16 -16.02
N ARG A 116 -5.73 -5.95 -14.98
CA ARG A 116 -5.82 -7.40 -15.08
C ARG A 116 -6.99 -7.94 -14.25
N ASN A 117 -7.69 -8.90 -14.81
CA ASN A 117 -8.81 -9.54 -14.12
C ASN A 117 -8.35 -10.83 -13.43
N ILE A 118 -7.46 -10.69 -12.45
CA ILE A 118 -6.90 -11.81 -11.68
C ILE A 118 -7.34 -11.83 -10.23
N SER A 119 -8.05 -10.81 -9.77
CA SER A 119 -8.58 -10.74 -8.42
C SER A 119 -9.96 -11.39 -8.31
N MET A 120 -10.40 -11.71 -7.08
CA MET A 120 -11.68 -12.36 -6.83
C MET A 120 -12.91 -11.47 -7.12
N ARG A 121 -12.73 -10.16 -7.20
CA ARG A 121 -13.83 -9.19 -7.33
C ARG A 121 -13.83 -8.40 -8.63
N GLY A 122 -12.92 -8.68 -9.52
CA GLY A 122 -12.82 -7.99 -10.80
C GLY A 122 -11.41 -7.45 -11.07
N PRO A 123 -11.31 -6.47 -11.98
CA PRO A 123 -10.01 -5.94 -12.39
C PRO A 123 -9.30 -5.19 -11.27
N TRP A 124 -7.98 -5.29 -11.25
CA TRP A 124 -7.12 -4.48 -10.43
C TRP A 124 -5.78 -4.13 -11.10
N THR A 125 -4.98 -3.31 -10.47
CA THR A 125 -3.61 -2.97 -10.84
C THR A 125 -2.66 -3.33 -9.71
N SER A 126 -1.44 -3.74 -10.03
CA SER A 126 -0.42 -4.15 -9.07
C SER A 126 0.37 -2.96 -8.49
N GLY A 127 1.08 -3.20 -7.40
CA GLY A 127 1.99 -2.25 -6.76
C GLY A 127 1.33 -1.21 -5.85
N GLY A 128 2.15 -0.40 -5.20
CA GLY A 128 1.70 0.65 -4.30
C GLY A 128 0.97 0.15 -3.06
N ILE A 129 0.01 0.93 -2.55
CA ILE A 129 -0.96 0.50 -1.54
C ILE A 129 -2.36 0.57 -2.13
N GLU A 130 -3.07 -0.53 -2.12
CA GLU A 130 -4.50 -0.55 -2.46
C GLU A 130 -5.37 -0.65 -1.21
N PHE A 131 -6.56 -0.06 -1.30
CA PHE A 131 -7.51 0.02 -0.21
C PHE A 131 -8.69 -0.92 -0.48
N ASN A 132 -8.79 -2.01 0.30
CA ASN A 132 -9.80 -3.04 0.12
C ASN A 132 -10.81 -3.02 1.27
N PHE A 133 -12.05 -2.74 0.94
CA PHE A 133 -13.17 -2.66 1.87
C PHE A 133 -14.34 -3.51 1.42
N GLY A 134 -15.17 -3.97 2.35
CA GLY A 134 -16.41 -4.67 2.06
C GLY A 134 -16.29 -6.18 2.17
N ILE A 135 -16.42 -6.89 1.06
CA ILE A 135 -16.33 -8.34 0.99
C ILE A 135 -14.87 -8.75 0.77
N ILE A 136 -14.49 -9.94 1.23
CA ILE A 136 -13.15 -10.49 1.01
C ILE A 136 -12.74 -10.46 -0.48
N GLY A 137 -11.50 -10.09 -0.74
CA GLY A 137 -10.91 -9.94 -2.08
C GLY A 137 -10.57 -8.49 -2.41
N HIS A 138 -9.90 -8.30 -3.55
CA HIS A 138 -9.55 -6.95 -4.02
C HIS A 138 -10.81 -6.16 -4.38
N HIS A 139 -10.87 -4.90 -3.92
CA HIS A 139 -12.02 -4.05 -4.17
C HIS A 139 -12.09 -3.65 -5.65
N PRO A 140 -13.27 -3.72 -6.31
CA PRO A 140 -13.39 -3.37 -7.72
C PRO A 140 -12.97 -1.94 -8.07
N SER A 141 -13.09 -1.00 -7.14
CA SER A 141 -12.66 0.38 -7.36
C SER A 141 -11.13 0.54 -7.48
N THR A 142 -10.31 -0.46 -7.11
CA THR A 142 -8.85 -0.40 -7.27
C THR A 142 -8.38 -0.21 -8.72
N ALA A 143 -9.27 -0.40 -9.69
CA ALA A 143 -9.00 -0.17 -11.11
C ALA A 143 -9.86 0.95 -11.73
N THR A 144 -10.57 1.72 -10.92
CA THR A 144 -11.50 2.78 -11.38
C THR A 144 -11.26 4.10 -10.65
N PRO A 145 -11.67 5.23 -11.23
CA PRO A 145 -11.64 6.51 -10.52
C PRO A 145 -12.43 6.49 -9.21
N VAL A 146 -11.92 7.15 -8.20
CA VAL A 146 -12.60 7.42 -6.93
C VAL A 146 -12.66 8.93 -6.68
N ASP A 147 -13.53 9.33 -5.78
CA ASP A 147 -13.58 10.73 -5.32
C ASP A 147 -12.33 11.07 -4.51
N TYR A 148 -11.85 12.30 -4.63
CA TYR A 148 -10.72 12.77 -3.85
C TYR A 148 -10.77 14.26 -3.53
N VAL A 149 -10.06 14.65 -2.47
CA VAL A 149 -9.85 16.04 -2.05
C VAL A 149 -8.40 16.21 -1.61
N VAL A 150 -7.77 17.30 -2.04
CA VAL A 150 -6.45 17.72 -1.58
C VAL A 150 -6.56 18.86 -0.57
N LYS A 151 -5.71 18.86 0.45
CA LYS A 151 -5.77 19.84 1.53
C LYS A 151 -4.38 20.15 2.08
N THR A 152 -4.13 21.43 2.33
CA THR A 152 -3.07 21.89 3.24
C THR A 152 -3.70 22.16 4.60
N ASN A 153 -3.21 21.55 5.64
CA ASN A 153 -3.74 21.66 6.99
C ASN A 153 -3.11 22.83 7.75
N ASP A 154 -3.79 23.31 8.79
CA ASP A 154 -3.36 24.47 9.58
C ASP A 154 -2.03 24.23 10.33
N ASP A 155 -1.69 22.97 10.60
CA ASP A 155 -0.43 22.56 11.24
C ASP A 155 0.75 22.43 10.27
N GLY A 156 0.50 22.70 8.97
CA GLY A 156 1.50 22.63 7.91
C GLY A 156 1.70 21.22 7.32
N SER A 157 0.93 20.23 7.74
CA SER A 157 0.83 18.95 7.06
C SER A 157 -0.02 19.07 5.79
N VAL A 158 0.04 18.07 4.93
CA VAL A 158 -0.79 17.98 3.73
C VAL A 158 -1.53 16.65 3.66
N SER A 159 -2.70 16.66 3.05
CA SER A 159 -3.55 15.46 2.96
C SER A 159 -4.16 15.32 1.56
N CYS A 160 -4.18 14.08 1.06
CA CYS A 160 -5.05 13.64 -0.02
C CYS A 160 -6.07 12.67 0.56
N VAL A 161 -7.35 13.03 0.54
CA VAL A 161 -8.42 12.14 0.99
C VAL A 161 -9.04 11.50 -0.24
N VAL A 162 -9.07 10.18 -0.28
CA VAL A 162 -9.69 9.38 -1.33
C VAL A 162 -10.86 8.59 -0.75
N GLY A 163 -11.85 8.24 -1.56
CA GLY A 163 -12.98 7.45 -1.07
C GLY A 163 -13.95 7.04 -2.15
N SER A 164 -14.74 6.02 -1.84
CA SER A 164 -15.77 5.48 -2.72
C SER A 164 -16.81 4.70 -1.91
N ALA A 165 -17.90 4.36 -2.58
CA ALA A 165 -18.89 3.41 -2.07
C ALA A 165 -18.57 2.00 -2.56
N ASP A 166 -18.70 1.00 -1.69
CA ASP A 166 -18.74 -0.41 -2.08
C ASP A 166 -20.18 -0.80 -2.38
N LEU A 167 -20.55 -0.85 -3.65
CA LEU A 167 -21.91 -1.10 -4.07
C LEU A 167 -22.48 -2.46 -3.61
N PRO A 168 -21.70 -3.57 -3.60
CA PRO A 168 -22.19 -4.86 -3.11
C PRO A 168 -22.57 -4.85 -1.62
N SER A 169 -21.84 -4.14 -0.78
CA SER A 169 -22.11 -4.05 0.65
C SER A 169 -22.87 -2.79 1.06
N ASN A 170 -23.06 -1.83 0.13
CA ASN A 170 -23.66 -0.54 0.40
C ASN A 170 -22.98 0.20 1.58
N THR A 171 -21.65 0.12 1.63
CA THR A 171 -20.81 0.79 2.62
C THR A 171 -19.97 1.87 1.97
N ASP A 172 -19.65 2.92 2.72
CA ASP A 172 -18.79 4.02 2.26
C ASP A 172 -17.46 3.98 2.98
N TRP A 173 -16.37 4.11 2.23
CA TRP A 173 -15.04 4.17 2.79
C TRP A 173 -14.31 5.45 2.38
N ARG A 174 -13.42 5.92 3.25
CA ARG A 174 -12.50 7.03 3.00
C ARG A 174 -11.15 6.73 3.63
N VAL A 175 -10.08 7.13 2.94
CA VAL A 175 -8.71 7.08 3.46
C VAL A 175 -8.08 8.45 3.25
N GLU A 176 -7.64 9.09 4.32
CA GLU A 176 -6.79 10.26 4.28
C GLU A 176 -5.32 9.79 4.23
N ILE A 177 -4.63 10.08 3.15
CA ILE A 177 -3.18 9.96 3.05
C ILE A 177 -2.61 11.29 3.54
N ARG A 178 -1.99 11.28 4.72
CA ARG A 178 -1.49 12.48 5.40
C ARG A 178 0.02 12.46 5.54
N LEU A 179 0.67 13.56 5.15
CA LEU A 179 2.10 13.76 5.29
C LEU A 179 2.39 14.95 6.21
N GLU A 180 3.02 14.67 7.34
CA GLU A 180 3.53 15.67 8.26
C GLU A 180 4.74 16.39 7.65
N LYS A 181 4.93 17.67 8.02
CA LYS A 181 5.99 18.50 7.44
C LYS A 181 7.42 18.06 7.82
N ASP A 182 7.56 17.37 8.95
CA ASP A 182 8.84 17.06 9.61
C ASP A 182 9.05 15.57 9.93
N LYS A 183 8.29 14.69 9.27
CA LYS A 183 8.35 13.23 9.49
C LYS A 183 8.78 12.49 8.24
N ALA A 184 9.59 11.44 8.41
CA ALA A 184 9.99 10.52 7.36
C ALA A 184 8.97 9.36 7.17
N TYR A 185 7.69 9.60 7.41
CA TYR A 185 6.61 8.65 7.21
C TYR A 185 5.34 9.37 6.77
N PHE A 186 4.39 8.65 6.24
CA PHE A 186 3.04 9.14 6.04
C PHE A 186 2.02 8.26 6.75
N GLU A 187 0.84 8.80 6.99
CA GLU A 187 -0.26 8.13 7.66
C GLU A 187 -1.38 7.82 6.66
N THR A 188 -2.06 6.69 6.86
CA THR A 188 -3.36 6.41 6.28
C THR A 188 -4.40 6.38 7.40
N ASN A 189 -5.26 7.40 7.42
CA ASN A 189 -6.36 7.53 8.38
C ASN A 189 -7.65 7.07 7.70
N ALA A 190 -8.07 5.84 7.99
CA ALA A 190 -9.22 5.23 7.37
C ALA A 190 -10.50 5.49 8.16
N SER A 191 -11.62 5.62 7.44
CA SER A 191 -12.97 5.57 7.98
C SER A 191 -13.86 4.74 7.07
N TRP A 192 -14.65 3.86 7.67
CA TRP A 192 -15.55 2.96 6.96
C TRP A 192 -16.92 2.95 7.62
N TYR A 193 -17.98 3.17 6.85
CA TYR A 193 -19.32 3.37 7.36
C TYR A 193 -20.31 2.43 6.68
N ASN A 194 -21.07 1.68 7.50
CA ASN A 194 -22.25 0.96 7.03
C ASN A 194 -23.47 1.88 7.11
N GLY A 195 -23.84 2.49 5.98
CA GLY A 195 -25.04 3.34 5.89
C GLY A 195 -26.35 2.58 5.71
N SER A 196 -26.31 1.25 5.64
CA SER A 196 -27.48 0.41 5.43
C SER A 196 -28.19 0.03 6.75
N PRO A 197 -29.48 -0.36 6.72
CA PRO A 197 -30.22 -0.78 7.91
C PRO A 197 -30.02 -2.25 8.28
N ILE A 198 -29.06 -2.94 7.66
CA ILE A 198 -28.76 -4.37 7.89
C ILE A 198 -27.27 -4.58 8.12
N ASP A 199 -26.91 -5.70 8.72
CA ASP A 199 -25.53 -6.13 8.81
C ASP A 199 -24.94 -6.34 7.42
N GLN A 200 -23.72 -5.87 7.24
CA GLN A 200 -22.94 -6.05 6.03
C GLN A 200 -21.70 -6.93 6.29
N SER A 201 -21.10 -7.43 5.23
CA SER A 201 -19.81 -8.11 5.34
C SER A 201 -18.74 -7.12 5.79
N TYR A 202 -17.97 -7.52 6.80
CA TYR A 202 -16.84 -6.73 7.31
C TYR A 202 -15.54 -7.43 6.98
N TYR A 203 -14.85 -6.93 5.98
CA TYR A 203 -13.48 -7.31 5.70
C TYR A 203 -12.72 -6.11 5.11
N ASN A 204 -11.60 -5.78 5.72
CA ASN A 204 -10.68 -4.73 5.27
C ASN A 204 -9.25 -5.22 5.30
N TRP A 205 -8.49 -4.82 4.31
CA TRP A 205 -7.04 -4.98 4.27
C TRP A 205 -6.40 -3.93 3.36
N MET A 206 -5.25 -3.43 3.79
CA MET A 206 -4.39 -2.55 3.01
C MET A 206 -3.25 -3.39 2.45
N THR A 207 -3.12 -3.44 1.13
CA THR A 207 -2.09 -4.23 0.46
C THR A 207 -1.01 -3.30 -0.06
N ALA A 208 0.13 -3.27 0.62
CA ALA A 208 1.31 -2.55 0.18
C ALA A 208 2.29 -3.47 -0.54
N ALA A 209 3.07 -2.91 -1.47
CA ALA A 209 4.07 -3.64 -2.23
C ALA A 209 5.48 -3.09 -1.97
N ALA A 210 6.48 -3.98 -1.93
CA ALA A 210 7.89 -3.65 -1.82
C ALA A 210 8.71 -4.52 -2.79
N VAL A 211 9.79 -3.94 -3.34
CA VAL A 211 10.70 -4.64 -4.25
C VAL A 211 11.32 -5.86 -3.57
N VAL A 212 11.48 -6.96 -4.27
CA VAL A 212 12.20 -8.14 -3.75
C VAL A 212 13.64 -8.18 -4.24
N SER A 213 14.51 -8.71 -3.40
CA SER A 213 15.90 -8.99 -3.72
C SER A 213 16.45 -10.09 -2.81
N ASP A 214 17.53 -10.76 -3.21
CA ASP A 214 18.12 -11.88 -2.47
C ASP A 214 18.57 -11.55 -1.06
N ASP A 215 18.81 -10.26 -0.78
CA ASP A 215 19.26 -9.74 0.52
C ASP A 215 18.10 -9.20 1.39
N LEU A 216 16.86 -9.32 0.94
CA LEU A 216 15.70 -8.90 1.72
C LEU A 216 15.44 -9.88 2.86
N GLU A 217 15.39 -9.33 4.08
CA GLU A 217 14.93 -10.01 5.29
C GLU A 217 13.58 -9.44 5.73
N PHE A 218 12.60 -10.32 5.97
CA PHE A 218 11.30 -9.95 6.49
C PHE A 218 11.34 -9.79 8.01
N ILE A 219 10.87 -8.67 8.50
CA ILE A 219 10.77 -8.35 9.92
C ILE A 219 9.30 -8.48 10.34
N TYR A 220 8.88 -9.71 10.64
CA TYR A 220 7.54 -10.03 11.12
C TYR A 220 7.65 -10.72 12.48
N PRO A 221 7.38 -10.00 13.57
CA PRO A 221 7.43 -10.59 14.92
C PRO A 221 6.38 -11.67 15.07
N GLY A 222 6.84 -12.89 15.41
CA GLY A 222 5.97 -14.03 15.57
C GLY A 222 6.72 -15.35 15.66
N ASN A 223 6.01 -16.43 15.87
CA ASN A 223 6.57 -17.79 15.94
C ASN A 223 5.80 -18.81 15.10
N GLN A 224 4.71 -18.37 14.49
CA GLN A 224 3.90 -19.15 13.56
C GLN A 224 3.35 -18.25 12.46
N PHE A 225 2.93 -18.83 11.35
CA PHE A 225 2.08 -18.16 10.37
C PHE A 225 0.86 -19.01 10.06
N LEU A 226 -0.21 -18.36 9.66
CA LEU A 226 -1.42 -18.99 9.16
C LEU A 226 -1.47 -18.86 7.65
N GLU A 227 -1.67 -19.97 6.95
CA GLU A 227 -2.03 -19.95 5.53
C GLU A 227 -3.49 -19.49 5.36
N HIS A 228 -3.92 -19.21 4.14
CA HIS A 228 -5.31 -18.86 3.83
C HIS A 228 -6.34 -19.91 4.35
N GLY A 229 -5.98 -21.18 4.41
CA GLY A 229 -6.81 -22.23 4.98
C GLY A 229 -6.85 -22.29 6.52
N GLY A 230 -6.15 -21.37 7.19
CA GLY A 230 -6.07 -21.33 8.66
C GLY A 230 -5.11 -22.33 9.29
N ALA A 231 -4.43 -23.17 8.51
CA ALA A 231 -3.43 -24.08 9.04
C ALA A 231 -2.21 -23.31 9.56
N ALA A 232 -1.83 -23.56 10.83
CA ALA A 232 -0.66 -22.95 11.44
C ALA A 232 0.60 -23.72 11.07
N LYS A 233 1.67 -22.98 10.77
CA LYS A 233 3.01 -23.50 10.48
C LYS A 233 4.06 -22.72 11.26
N PRO A 234 5.25 -23.32 11.52
CA PRO A 234 6.32 -22.62 12.21
C PRO A 234 6.85 -21.43 11.42
N TRP A 235 7.24 -20.37 12.15
CA TRP A 235 7.87 -19.14 11.65
C TRP A 235 8.95 -18.68 12.63
N PRO A 236 10.08 -18.08 12.20
CA PRO A 236 10.52 -17.96 10.80
C PRO A 236 11.14 -19.26 10.26
N ILE A 237 11.50 -20.21 11.11
CA ILE A 237 12.12 -21.48 10.67
C ILE A 237 11.01 -22.51 10.42
N ASP A 238 10.90 -22.97 9.18
CA ASP A 238 9.91 -23.98 8.82
C ASP A 238 10.29 -25.42 9.27
N ALA A 239 9.41 -26.37 9.01
CA ALA A 239 9.62 -27.76 9.40
C ALA A 239 10.81 -28.44 8.67
N GLU A 240 11.27 -27.89 7.56
CA GLU A 240 12.43 -28.38 6.80
C GLU A 240 13.73 -27.65 7.21
N GLY A 241 13.68 -26.72 8.15
CA GLY A 241 14.81 -25.96 8.65
C GLY A 241 15.17 -24.74 7.78
N ARG A 242 14.30 -24.32 6.87
CA ARG A 242 14.50 -23.09 6.08
C ARG A 242 14.11 -21.88 6.92
N ASP A 243 14.91 -20.84 6.83
CA ASP A 243 14.62 -19.54 7.41
C ASP A 243 13.78 -18.71 6.41
N LEU A 244 12.47 -18.69 6.59
CA LEU A 244 11.53 -18.01 5.73
C LEU A 244 11.55 -16.48 5.91
N SER A 245 12.20 -15.95 6.95
CA SER A 245 12.43 -14.53 7.06
C SER A 245 13.35 -13.98 5.96
N LEU A 246 14.12 -14.83 5.30
CA LEU A 246 14.95 -14.46 4.16
C LEU A 246 14.20 -14.72 2.84
N TYR A 247 13.97 -13.69 2.05
CA TYR A 247 13.24 -13.80 0.78
C TYR A 247 13.72 -14.98 -0.08
N LYS A 248 15.02 -15.10 -0.29
CA LYS A 248 15.66 -16.14 -1.12
C LYS A 248 15.35 -17.59 -0.70
N ASN A 249 14.90 -17.80 0.53
CA ASN A 249 14.59 -19.13 1.07
C ASN A 249 13.12 -19.53 0.82
N ASN A 250 12.29 -18.62 0.30
CA ASN A 250 10.88 -18.85 0.02
C ASN A 250 10.65 -19.45 -1.38
N ASN A 251 11.44 -20.43 -1.76
CA ASN A 251 11.43 -21.08 -3.07
C ASN A 251 10.30 -22.11 -3.21
N PHE A 252 9.08 -21.71 -2.97
CA PHE A 252 7.90 -22.53 -3.14
C PHE A 252 7.47 -22.59 -4.63
N ASP A 253 6.82 -23.70 -5.01
CA ASP A 253 6.31 -23.88 -6.38
C ASP A 253 5.02 -23.09 -6.68
N LYS A 254 4.54 -22.32 -5.71
CA LYS A 254 3.31 -21.51 -5.78
C LYS A 254 3.51 -20.20 -5.05
N ASP A 255 2.61 -19.24 -5.27
CA ASP A 255 2.47 -18.09 -4.40
C ASP A 255 2.15 -18.53 -2.96
N ILE A 256 2.60 -17.76 -2.00
CA ILE A 256 2.40 -18.06 -0.58
C ILE A 256 1.90 -16.84 0.17
N SER A 257 0.94 -17.07 1.06
CA SER A 257 0.42 -16.09 2.00
C SER A 257 0.72 -16.52 3.42
N GLU A 258 1.38 -15.67 4.18
CA GLU A 258 1.81 -15.94 5.54
C GLU A 258 1.27 -14.84 6.46
N HIS A 259 0.22 -15.17 7.24
CA HIS A 259 -0.27 -14.29 8.29
C HIS A 259 0.51 -14.60 9.56
N VAL A 260 1.53 -13.80 9.85
CA VAL A 260 2.43 -14.06 10.98
C VAL A 260 1.76 -13.72 12.30
N VAL A 261 1.87 -14.61 13.26
CA VAL A 261 1.22 -14.54 14.58
C VAL A 261 2.17 -14.95 15.69
N GLY A 262 1.83 -14.59 16.94
CA GLY A 262 2.44 -15.11 18.16
C GLY A 262 3.27 -14.11 18.97
N ASP A 263 3.57 -12.91 18.47
CA ASP A 263 4.31 -11.91 19.27
C ASP A 263 3.56 -10.57 19.46
N TYR A 264 2.44 -10.36 18.80
CA TYR A 264 1.52 -9.22 19.04
C TYR A 264 2.19 -7.85 19.02
N LYS A 265 3.09 -7.61 18.07
CA LYS A 265 3.76 -6.32 17.89
C LYS A 265 3.02 -5.41 16.93
N ASP A 266 3.14 -4.11 17.15
CA ASP A 266 2.49 -3.07 16.37
C ASP A 266 3.15 -2.83 14.99
N TYR A 267 4.22 -3.54 14.65
CA TYR A 267 5.00 -3.28 13.46
C TYR A 267 5.38 -4.56 12.70
N PHE A 268 5.56 -4.41 11.41
CA PHE A 268 6.20 -5.38 10.52
C PHE A 268 6.80 -4.66 9.32
N GLY A 269 7.62 -5.35 8.55
CA GLY A 269 8.27 -4.79 7.37
C GLY A 269 9.36 -5.66 6.80
N GLY A 270 10.35 -5.05 6.15
CA GLY A 270 11.51 -5.72 5.59
C GLY A 270 12.74 -4.84 5.54
N TYR A 271 13.91 -5.47 5.46
CA TYR A 271 15.19 -4.80 5.43
C TYR A 271 16.12 -5.40 4.37
N TYR A 272 16.71 -4.54 3.56
CA TYR A 272 17.67 -4.89 2.51
C TYR A 272 19.08 -4.67 3.02
N HIS A 273 19.80 -5.75 3.31
CA HIS A 273 21.13 -5.70 3.93
C HIS A 273 22.18 -4.99 3.07
N ASN A 274 22.18 -5.22 1.75
CA ASN A 274 23.17 -4.62 0.84
C ASN A 274 22.95 -3.12 0.63
N ARG A 275 21.69 -2.66 0.71
CA ARG A 275 21.32 -1.26 0.51
C ARG A 275 21.26 -0.47 1.81
N ASN A 276 21.33 -1.15 2.97
CA ASN A 276 21.10 -0.55 4.29
C ASN A 276 19.82 0.31 4.31
N PHE A 277 18.74 -0.30 3.83
CA PHE A 277 17.45 0.35 3.61
C PHE A 277 16.32 -0.61 3.95
N GLY A 278 15.12 -0.09 4.23
CA GLY A 278 13.99 -0.95 4.55
C GLY A 278 12.65 -0.32 4.19
N PHE A 279 11.61 -1.01 4.60
CA PHE A 279 10.23 -0.53 4.55
C PHE A 279 9.47 -1.09 5.76
N GLY A 280 8.51 -0.35 6.25
CA GLY A 280 7.76 -0.77 7.41
C GLY A 280 6.35 -0.23 7.48
N HIS A 281 5.57 -0.92 8.30
CA HIS A 281 4.22 -0.57 8.69
C HIS A 281 4.12 -0.55 10.21
N TRP A 282 3.35 0.39 10.74
CA TRP A 282 2.99 0.44 12.15
C TRP A 282 1.51 0.77 12.33
N ALA A 283 0.85 0.01 13.18
CA ALA A 283 -0.47 0.30 13.73
C ALA A 283 -0.62 -0.49 15.04
N PRO A 284 -1.47 -0.04 15.98
CA PRO A 284 -1.75 -0.85 17.17
C PRO A 284 -2.20 -2.25 16.75
N TYR A 285 -1.53 -3.29 17.27
CA TYR A 285 -1.83 -4.69 16.90
C TYR A 285 -3.30 -5.04 17.12
N GLU A 286 -3.88 -4.56 18.21
CA GLU A 286 -5.28 -4.79 18.56
C GLU A 286 -6.26 -4.22 17.53
N GLU A 287 -5.84 -3.19 16.79
CA GLU A 287 -6.64 -2.59 15.72
C GLU A 287 -6.39 -3.24 14.36
N MET A 288 -5.14 -3.68 14.10
CA MET A 288 -4.70 -4.22 12.81
C MET A 288 -3.94 -5.55 13.00
N PRO A 289 -4.61 -6.62 13.49
CA PRO A 289 -3.95 -7.89 13.78
C PRO A 289 -3.57 -8.70 12.53
N GLY A 290 -4.09 -8.35 11.37
CA GLY A 290 -3.89 -9.07 10.12
C GLY A 290 -2.55 -8.74 9.45
N GLN A 291 -1.44 -8.97 10.15
CA GLN A 291 -0.09 -8.78 9.60
C GLN A 291 0.26 -9.93 8.67
N LYS A 292 0.36 -9.66 7.38
CA LYS A 292 0.53 -10.67 6.35
C LYS A 292 1.61 -10.27 5.36
N LEU A 293 2.40 -11.24 4.94
CA LEU A 293 3.19 -11.15 3.73
C LEU A 293 2.61 -12.07 2.64
N TRP A 294 2.70 -11.64 1.39
CA TRP A 294 2.40 -12.44 0.23
C TRP A 294 3.56 -12.37 -0.75
N LEU A 295 3.95 -13.54 -1.24
CA LEU A 295 5.07 -13.70 -2.15
C LEU A 295 4.62 -14.34 -3.45
N TRP A 296 5.15 -13.87 -4.57
CA TRP A 296 5.04 -14.54 -5.84
C TRP A 296 5.83 -15.85 -5.78
N SER A 297 5.40 -16.82 -6.58
CA SER A 297 6.19 -18.04 -6.75
C SER A 297 7.56 -17.72 -7.35
N MET A 298 8.62 -18.27 -6.80
CA MET A 298 9.96 -18.26 -7.41
C MET A 298 10.08 -19.31 -8.54
N ALA A 299 9.08 -20.15 -8.74
CA ALA A 299 8.97 -21.05 -9.86
C ALA A 299 8.54 -20.30 -11.13
N ARG A 300 8.52 -21.02 -12.26
CA ARG A 300 8.13 -20.46 -13.56
C ARG A 300 6.75 -19.77 -13.55
N SER A 301 5.84 -20.24 -12.73
CA SER A 301 4.51 -19.62 -12.58
C SER A 301 4.58 -18.17 -12.08
N GLY A 302 5.53 -17.86 -11.17
CA GLY A 302 5.75 -16.48 -10.71
C GLY A 302 6.30 -15.58 -11.82
N ALA A 303 7.21 -16.07 -12.64
CA ALA A 303 7.76 -15.31 -13.77
C ALA A 303 6.69 -14.96 -14.83
N ILE A 304 5.67 -15.80 -15.00
CA ILE A 304 4.53 -15.48 -15.88
C ILE A 304 3.78 -14.24 -15.35
N TRP A 305 3.70 -14.08 -14.03
CA TRP A 305 3.04 -12.95 -13.43
C TRP A 305 3.81 -11.63 -13.62
N GLU A 306 5.14 -11.67 -13.77
CA GLU A 306 5.92 -10.49 -14.13
C GLU A 306 5.43 -9.89 -15.45
N ASP A 307 5.31 -10.71 -16.49
CA ASP A 307 4.75 -10.28 -17.78
C ASP A 307 3.31 -9.76 -17.66
N LEU A 308 2.53 -10.33 -16.74
CA LEU A 308 1.15 -9.91 -16.54
C LEU A 308 1.01 -8.59 -15.81
N LEU A 309 1.92 -8.26 -14.88
CA LEU A 309 1.72 -7.19 -13.91
C LEU A 309 2.71 -6.04 -14.01
N THR A 310 4.00 -6.30 -14.34
CA THR A 310 5.09 -5.34 -14.16
C THR A 310 6.01 -5.18 -15.37
N ASP A 311 5.84 -5.94 -16.45
CA ASP A 311 6.76 -6.02 -17.58
C ASP A 311 8.19 -6.47 -17.16
N THR A 312 9.18 -5.58 -17.28
CA THR A 312 10.57 -5.87 -16.97
C THR A 312 10.98 -5.45 -15.56
N ASP A 313 10.04 -4.93 -14.78
CA ASP A 313 10.32 -4.37 -13.45
C ASP A 313 10.44 -5.44 -12.35
N GLY A 314 10.20 -6.70 -12.71
CA GLY A 314 10.38 -7.87 -11.86
C GLY A 314 9.27 -8.08 -10.84
N GLN A 315 9.53 -9.00 -9.90
CA GLN A 315 8.60 -9.33 -8.82
C GLN A 315 8.68 -8.30 -7.68
N TYR A 316 7.59 -8.21 -6.94
CA TYR A 316 7.53 -7.52 -5.65
C TYR A 316 6.93 -8.48 -4.60
N MET A 317 7.08 -8.17 -3.34
CA MET A 317 6.33 -8.79 -2.26
C MET A 317 5.19 -7.87 -1.81
N GLU A 318 4.12 -8.45 -1.25
CA GLU A 318 3.10 -7.65 -0.59
C GLU A 318 3.24 -7.75 0.93
N PHE A 319 3.28 -6.60 1.60
CA PHE A 319 3.16 -6.49 3.03
C PHE A 319 1.83 -5.84 3.36
N GLN A 320 1.02 -6.55 4.12
CA GLN A 320 -0.40 -6.27 4.23
C GLN A 320 -0.81 -6.13 5.69
N ALA A 321 -1.72 -5.19 5.94
CA ALA A 321 -2.38 -5.01 7.22
C ALA A 321 -3.89 -5.20 7.07
N GLY A 322 -4.54 -5.75 8.08
CA GLY A 322 -5.97 -6.02 8.05
C GLY A 322 -6.62 -5.91 9.43
N ARG A 323 -7.88 -5.50 9.44
CA ARG A 323 -8.69 -5.40 10.66
C ARG A 323 -9.04 -6.77 11.28
N LEU A 324 -8.94 -7.84 10.52
CA LEU A 324 -9.13 -9.21 10.98
C LEU A 324 -7.83 -10.01 10.82
N LEU A 325 -7.63 -10.98 11.68
CA LEU A 325 -6.39 -11.73 11.80
C LEU A 325 -5.95 -12.38 10.49
N ASN A 326 -6.87 -12.89 9.70
CA ASN A 326 -6.52 -13.43 8.40
C ASN A 326 -7.61 -13.18 7.33
N GLN A 327 -7.25 -13.43 6.09
CA GLN A 327 -8.00 -13.10 4.88
C GLN A 327 -8.93 -14.22 4.43
N TYR A 328 -9.33 -15.14 5.28
CA TYR A 328 -10.05 -16.31 4.82
C TYR A 328 -11.52 -16.33 5.24
N SER A 329 -12.35 -17.03 4.46
CA SER A 329 -13.72 -17.33 4.87
C SER A 329 -13.70 -18.19 6.12
N PRO A 330 -14.59 -17.97 7.09
CA PRO A 330 -14.58 -18.71 8.35
C PRO A 330 -14.90 -20.18 8.12
N GLY A 331 -14.29 -21.00 8.96
CA GLY A 331 -14.48 -22.42 9.01
C GLY A 331 -14.16 -22.91 10.41
N GLU A 332 -14.16 -24.22 10.64
CA GLU A 332 -13.80 -24.80 11.94
C GLU A 332 -12.37 -24.43 12.37
N THR A 333 -11.46 -24.29 11.38
CA THR A 333 -10.04 -23.96 11.61
C THR A 333 -9.73 -22.47 11.53
N ASN A 334 -10.70 -21.63 11.15
CA ASN A 334 -10.48 -20.22 10.89
C ASN A 334 -11.71 -19.36 11.22
N PRO A 335 -12.20 -19.40 12.46
CA PRO A 335 -13.44 -18.74 12.86
C PRO A 335 -13.32 -17.21 12.95
N ILE A 336 -12.10 -16.66 13.07
CA ILE A 336 -11.86 -15.24 13.34
C ILE A 336 -11.67 -14.39 12.10
N SER A 337 -11.84 -14.97 10.91
CA SER A 337 -11.74 -14.22 9.64
C SER A 337 -13.06 -13.59 9.20
N GLN A 338 -14.09 -13.66 10.03
CA GLN A 338 -15.39 -13.06 9.75
C GLN A 338 -15.86 -12.20 10.92
N ALA A 339 -16.42 -11.04 10.58
CA ALA A 339 -17.16 -10.17 11.47
C ALA A 339 -18.34 -9.57 10.74
N ASN A 340 -19.36 -9.15 11.48
CA ASN A 340 -20.46 -8.38 10.94
C ASN A 340 -20.17 -6.89 11.09
N PHE A 341 -20.55 -6.13 10.09
CA PHE A 341 -20.55 -4.68 10.13
C PHE A 341 -21.97 -4.22 10.43
N GLU A 342 -22.20 -3.92 11.69
CA GLU A 342 -23.53 -3.56 12.17
C GLU A 342 -24.13 -2.33 11.46
N PRO A 343 -25.47 -2.20 11.39
CA PRO A 343 -26.13 -1.07 10.79
C PRO A 343 -25.72 0.27 11.40
N TYR A 344 -25.45 1.26 10.55
CA TYR A 344 -25.15 2.64 10.94
C TYR A 344 -23.89 2.80 11.81
N VAL A 345 -23.00 1.80 11.85
CA VAL A 345 -21.73 1.86 12.55
C VAL A 345 -20.67 2.44 11.63
N MET A 346 -19.78 3.23 12.20
CA MET A 346 -18.56 3.72 11.57
C MET A 346 -17.35 3.15 12.30
N ASP A 347 -16.45 2.51 11.55
CA ASP A 347 -15.13 2.09 12.03
C ASP A 347 -14.07 3.11 11.60
N ARG A 348 -13.02 3.26 12.40
CA ARG A 348 -11.90 4.16 12.13
C ARG A 348 -10.62 3.58 12.69
N TRP A 349 -9.52 3.73 11.93
CA TRP A 349 -8.18 3.32 12.37
C TRP A 349 -7.13 4.16 11.66
N LYS A 350 -5.89 4.06 12.17
CA LYS A 350 -4.73 4.73 11.62
C LYS A 350 -3.59 3.74 11.40
N GLU A 351 -2.90 3.90 10.28
CA GLU A 351 -1.70 3.14 9.94
C GLU A 351 -0.58 4.10 9.55
N ILE A 352 0.67 3.73 9.81
CA ILE A 352 1.87 4.49 9.47
C ILE A 352 2.74 3.65 8.54
N TRP A 353 3.22 4.26 7.47
CA TRP A 353 4.07 3.66 6.44
C TRP A 353 5.37 4.45 6.36
N PHE A 354 6.51 3.76 6.44
CA PHE A 354 7.82 4.41 6.59
C PHE A 354 8.94 3.64 5.89
N PRO A 355 10.03 4.32 5.47
CA PRO A 355 11.25 3.70 4.99
C PRO A 355 12.11 3.09 6.09
#